data_9a713dfcf96e585bb0ba01c92936047c
#
_entry.id   9a713dfcf96e585bb0ba01c92936047c
#
_cell.length_a   1.000
_cell.length_b   1.000
_cell.length_c   1.000
_cell.angle_alpha   90.00
_cell.angle_beta   90.00
_cell.angle_gamma   90.00
#
_symmetry.space_group_name_H-M   'P 1'
#
loop_
_entity.id
_entity.type
_entity.pdbx_description
1 polymer ?
#
loop_
_entity_poly.entity_id
_entity_poly.type
_entity_poly.pdbx_seq_one_letter_code
_entity_poly.pdbx_strand_id
1 'polypeptide(L)'
;MSTEAKCPFNHATAGGGTTNRDWWPNELKVELLNQHSSKSDPMGQGFDYAEEFKTLDLAAVKKDLAALMTDSQSWWPADFGHYGPLFIRMAWHSAGTYRTGDGRGGGGRGQQRFAPLNSWPDNVSLDKARRLLWPIKQKYGRKISWADLMILTGNVALETMGFKTFGFAGGREDTWEPDHDVYWGRETTWLGGDVRYAHGSPGVEKDTAVLSADEPADGDIHSRNLENPLAAVQMGLIYVNPEGPDGNPDPIKAAKDIRDTFGRMAMNDEETVALIAGGHTFGKTHGAGPASNVAHEPEAAGVEEQGFGWKNSFGTGKGGDTITSGLEVTWTTTPTKWGNGFFESLFGYDWELTKSPAGAHQ
;
A
#
# COMPACT_ATOMS: atom_id res chain seq x y z
N MET A 1 -27.15 -13.16 41.28
CA MET A 1 -26.47 -12.17 40.44
C MET A 1 -27.15 -12.24 39.07
N SER A 2 -27.97 -11.24 38.77
CA SER A 2 -28.68 -11.20 37.48
C SER A 2 -27.71 -10.77 36.39
N THR A 3 -27.48 -11.64 35.45
CA THR A 3 -26.84 -11.27 34.19
C THR A 3 -27.84 -10.44 33.40
N GLU A 4 -27.72 -9.13 33.48
CA GLU A 4 -28.42 -8.24 32.57
C GLU A 4 -27.89 -8.54 31.17
N ALA A 5 -28.73 -9.11 30.32
CA ALA A 5 -28.48 -9.19 28.89
C ALA A 5 -28.33 -7.76 28.37
N LYS A 6 -27.13 -7.39 27.97
CA LYS A 6 -26.88 -6.11 27.28
C LYS A 6 -27.71 -6.11 25.99
N CYS A 7 -28.71 -5.22 25.95
CA CYS A 7 -29.48 -5.01 24.74
C CYS A 7 -28.51 -4.55 23.64
N PRO A 8 -28.39 -5.24 22.48
CA PRO A 8 -27.47 -4.86 21.41
C PRO A 8 -27.75 -3.48 20.82
N PHE A 9 -28.85 -2.85 21.23
CA PHE A 9 -29.28 -1.54 20.71
C PHE A 9 -29.09 -0.38 21.69
N ASN A 10 -28.35 -0.56 22.78
CA ASN A 10 -28.24 0.46 23.81
C ASN A 10 -27.04 1.36 23.62
N HIS A 11 -27.05 2.15 22.54
CA HIS A 11 -26.14 3.28 22.38
C HIS A 11 -26.83 4.65 22.53
N ALA A 12 -28.05 4.68 22.99
CA ALA A 12 -28.78 5.91 23.18
C ALA A 12 -28.61 6.42 24.63
N THR A 13 -28.18 7.66 24.77
CA THR A 13 -28.47 8.45 25.96
C THR A 13 -29.98 8.41 26.26
N ALA A 14 -30.35 8.25 27.53
CA ALA A 14 -31.73 8.19 27.92
C ALA A 14 -32.54 9.35 27.32
N GLY A 15 -33.47 9.02 26.41
CA GLY A 15 -34.34 9.98 25.73
C GLY A 15 -34.09 10.18 24.22
N GLY A 16 -33.03 9.63 23.65
CA GLY A 16 -32.79 9.64 22.18
C GLY A 16 -33.25 8.32 21.55
N GLY A 17 -34.14 8.39 20.56
CA GLY A 17 -34.45 7.22 19.70
C GLY A 17 -33.25 6.79 18.90
N THR A 18 -33.21 5.54 18.44
CA THR A 18 -32.23 5.05 17.52
C THR A 18 -32.40 5.75 16.14
N THR A 19 -31.30 6.13 15.55
CA THR A 19 -31.26 6.64 14.18
C THR A 19 -30.99 5.50 13.21
N ASN A 20 -31.24 5.71 11.91
CA ASN A 20 -30.83 4.73 10.89
C ASN A 20 -29.33 4.42 10.97
N ARG A 21 -28.52 5.36 11.41
CA ARG A 21 -27.08 5.20 11.55
C ARG A 21 -26.68 4.21 12.66
N ASP A 22 -27.54 4.03 13.66
CA ASP A 22 -27.30 3.08 14.76
C ASP A 22 -27.58 1.63 14.29
N TRP A 23 -28.35 1.47 13.25
CA TRP A 23 -28.69 0.17 12.67
C TRP A 23 -27.79 -0.21 11.48
N TRP A 24 -27.53 0.74 10.61
CA TRP A 24 -26.89 0.51 9.33
C TRP A 24 -25.41 0.20 9.36
N PRO A 25 -24.58 0.75 10.29
CA PRO A 25 -23.14 0.51 10.22
C PRO A 25 -22.74 -0.96 10.30
N ASN A 26 -23.55 -1.77 10.97
CA ASN A 26 -23.26 -3.18 11.21
C ASN A 26 -24.04 -4.14 10.30
N GLU A 27 -25.10 -3.65 9.65
CA GLU A 27 -26.03 -4.48 8.88
C GLU A 27 -25.87 -4.23 7.37
N LEU A 28 -25.88 -2.96 6.98
CA LEU A 28 -25.81 -2.57 5.59
C LEU A 28 -25.05 -1.27 5.42
N LYS A 29 -24.02 -1.26 4.61
CA LYS A 29 -23.24 -0.06 4.27
C LYS A 29 -23.99 0.76 3.23
N VAL A 30 -25.02 1.48 3.64
CA VAL A 30 -25.87 2.26 2.70
C VAL A 30 -25.15 3.45 2.09
N GLU A 31 -24.08 3.94 2.68
CA GLU A 31 -23.23 4.96 2.12
C GLU A 31 -22.65 4.56 0.76
N LEU A 32 -22.44 3.27 0.53
CA LEU A 32 -21.97 2.75 -0.77
C LEU A 32 -22.95 3.05 -1.92
N LEU A 33 -24.23 3.22 -1.62
CA LEU A 33 -25.24 3.53 -2.63
C LEU A 33 -25.11 4.96 -3.19
N ASN A 34 -24.45 5.85 -2.45
CA ASN A 34 -24.25 7.24 -2.84
C ASN A 34 -22.79 7.54 -3.21
N GLN A 35 -21.94 6.54 -3.13
CA GLN A 35 -20.53 6.69 -3.44
C GLN A 35 -20.34 6.92 -4.94
N HIS A 36 -19.34 7.75 -5.29
CA HIS A 36 -19.01 8.08 -6.67
C HIS A 36 -20.19 8.67 -7.48
N SER A 37 -21.00 9.49 -6.85
CA SER A 37 -22.10 10.15 -7.53
C SER A 37 -21.59 11.13 -8.58
N SER A 38 -22.43 11.44 -9.59
CA SER A 38 -22.10 12.45 -10.60
C SER A 38 -21.86 13.86 -10.03
N LYS A 39 -22.22 14.10 -8.76
CA LYS A 39 -21.98 15.37 -8.07
C LYS A 39 -20.54 15.50 -7.56
N SER A 40 -19.88 14.39 -7.28
CA SER A 40 -18.46 14.38 -6.89
C SER A 40 -17.50 14.36 -8.09
N ASP A 41 -18.02 14.11 -9.29
CA ASP A 41 -17.21 14.03 -10.51
C ASP A 41 -16.99 15.43 -11.12
N PRO A 42 -15.75 15.97 -11.10
CA PRO A 42 -15.43 17.27 -11.68
C PRO A 42 -15.38 17.25 -13.21
N MET A 43 -15.43 16.07 -13.84
CA MET A 43 -15.34 15.95 -15.30
C MET A 43 -16.66 16.29 -16.00
N GLY A 44 -17.78 16.23 -15.27
CA GLY A 44 -19.10 16.56 -15.77
C GLY A 44 -19.81 15.42 -16.51
N GLN A 45 -21.13 15.54 -16.65
CA GLN A 45 -22.02 14.46 -17.13
C GLN A 45 -21.78 13.97 -18.56
N GLY A 46 -21.08 14.75 -19.38
CA GLY A 46 -20.81 14.38 -20.78
C GLY A 46 -19.43 13.80 -21.02
N PHE A 47 -18.66 13.59 -19.98
CA PHE A 47 -17.31 13.05 -20.09
C PHE A 47 -17.34 11.52 -20.16
N ASP A 48 -16.71 10.98 -21.20
CA ASP A 48 -16.47 9.54 -21.38
C ASP A 48 -14.98 9.32 -21.46
N TYR A 49 -14.42 8.74 -20.40
CA TYR A 49 -12.98 8.53 -20.32
C TYR A 49 -12.48 7.53 -21.37
N ALA A 50 -13.26 6.51 -21.70
CA ALA A 50 -12.86 5.51 -22.69
C ALA A 50 -12.73 6.15 -24.09
N GLU A 51 -13.62 7.09 -24.45
CA GLU A 51 -13.53 7.85 -25.69
C GLU A 51 -12.36 8.86 -25.65
N GLU A 52 -12.16 9.54 -24.53
CA GLU A 52 -11.06 10.48 -24.38
C GLU A 52 -9.70 9.76 -24.46
N PHE A 53 -9.56 8.59 -23.82
CA PHE A 53 -8.35 7.77 -23.86
C PHE A 53 -7.95 7.33 -25.28
N LYS A 54 -8.92 7.05 -26.16
CA LYS A 54 -8.65 6.71 -27.57
C LYS A 54 -7.92 7.84 -28.33
N THR A 55 -8.01 9.07 -27.84
CA THR A 55 -7.32 10.22 -28.43
C THR A 55 -5.88 10.38 -27.93
N LEU A 56 -5.44 9.55 -26.98
CA LEU A 56 -4.12 9.62 -26.37
C LEU A 56 -3.06 9.03 -27.29
N ASP A 57 -1.97 9.78 -27.50
CA ASP A 57 -0.73 9.20 -28.04
C ASP A 57 0.01 8.43 -26.94
N LEU A 58 -0.31 7.14 -26.83
CA LEU A 58 0.29 6.25 -25.82
C LEU A 58 1.80 6.13 -25.98
N ALA A 59 2.31 6.18 -27.22
CA ALA A 59 3.75 6.09 -27.48
C ALA A 59 4.46 7.34 -26.95
N ALA A 60 3.87 8.52 -27.12
CA ALA A 60 4.41 9.76 -26.56
C ALA A 60 4.41 9.72 -25.01
N VAL A 61 3.36 9.23 -24.38
CA VAL A 61 3.32 9.06 -22.91
C VAL A 61 4.41 8.11 -22.44
N LYS A 62 4.57 6.95 -23.07
CA LYS A 62 5.63 5.98 -22.74
C LYS A 62 7.03 6.60 -22.90
N LYS A 63 7.24 7.41 -23.92
CA LYS A 63 8.51 8.13 -24.14
C LYS A 63 8.79 9.12 -23.00
N ASP A 64 7.80 9.91 -22.61
CA ASP A 64 7.97 10.87 -21.50
C ASP A 64 8.21 10.15 -20.17
N LEU A 65 7.48 9.06 -19.90
CA LEU A 65 7.70 8.23 -18.73
C LEU A 65 9.10 7.61 -18.71
N ALA A 66 9.57 7.09 -19.84
CA ALA A 66 10.92 6.54 -19.94
C ALA A 66 12.00 7.60 -19.68
N ALA A 67 11.80 8.82 -20.16
CA ALA A 67 12.71 9.94 -19.88
C ALA A 67 12.71 10.30 -18.38
N LEU A 68 11.55 10.30 -17.73
CA LEU A 68 11.43 10.57 -16.30
C LEU A 68 12.19 9.55 -15.43
N MET A 69 12.31 8.29 -15.88
CA MET A 69 12.96 7.24 -15.06
C MET A 69 14.38 7.60 -14.61
N THR A 70 15.11 8.36 -15.42
CA THR A 70 16.51 8.74 -15.14
C THR A 70 16.70 10.24 -14.91
N ASP A 71 15.64 11.03 -14.93
CA ASP A 71 15.65 12.47 -14.63
C ASP A 71 15.56 12.71 -13.12
N SER A 72 16.64 12.45 -12.41
CA SER A 72 16.69 12.51 -10.96
C SER A 72 16.55 13.94 -10.43
N GLN A 73 15.51 14.17 -9.63
CA GLN A 73 15.19 15.47 -9.08
C GLN A 73 15.89 15.71 -7.74
N SER A 74 16.45 16.89 -7.53
CA SER A 74 17.18 17.24 -6.30
C SER A 74 16.29 17.22 -5.04
N TRP A 75 15.00 17.49 -5.20
CA TRP A 75 14.05 17.44 -4.10
C TRP A 75 13.67 16.03 -3.67
N TRP A 76 13.78 15.03 -4.57
CA TRP A 76 13.58 13.61 -4.33
C TRP A 76 14.50 12.78 -5.24
N PRO A 77 15.75 12.56 -4.87
CA PRO A 77 16.73 11.87 -5.71
C PRO A 77 16.34 10.40 -5.98
N ALA A 78 16.61 9.95 -7.20
CA ALA A 78 16.38 8.56 -7.57
C ALA A 78 17.46 7.64 -7.00
N ASP A 79 17.05 6.52 -6.41
CA ASP A 79 17.98 5.48 -5.97
C ASP A 79 18.71 4.89 -7.18
N PHE A 80 20.01 4.78 -7.07
CA PHE A 80 20.85 4.27 -8.17
C PHE A 80 20.64 5.01 -9.50
N GLY A 81 20.15 6.26 -9.44
CA GLY A 81 19.89 7.09 -10.62
C GLY A 81 18.66 6.68 -11.44
N HIS A 82 17.76 5.86 -10.90
CA HIS A 82 16.58 5.38 -11.62
C HIS A 82 15.34 5.30 -10.74
N TYR A 83 14.26 5.99 -11.14
CA TYR A 83 12.99 5.98 -10.40
C TYR A 83 12.16 4.70 -10.57
N GLY A 84 12.56 3.81 -11.49
CA GLY A 84 11.79 2.62 -11.80
C GLY A 84 11.34 1.82 -10.58
N PRO A 85 12.22 1.50 -9.62
CA PRO A 85 11.83 0.76 -8.41
C PRO A 85 10.73 1.46 -7.61
N LEU A 86 10.82 2.79 -7.42
CA LEU A 86 9.79 3.58 -6.75
C LEU A 86 8.45 3.52 -7.49
N PHE A 87 8.46 3.58 -8.81
CA PHE A 87 7.27 3.52 -9.62
C PHE A 87 6.67 2.11 -9.72
N ILE A 88 7.49 1.05 -9.71
CA ILE A 88 7.01 -0.33 -9.58
C ILE A 88 6.28 -0.49 -8.26
N ARG A 89 6.87 -0.01 -7.15
CA ARG A 89 6.23 -0.02 -5.84
C ARG A 89 4.90 0.73 -5.85
N MET A 90 4.84 1.92 -6.45
CA MET A 90 3.60 2.69 -6.57
C MET A 90 2.52 1.91 -7.33
N ALA A 91 2.86 1.29 -8.46
CA ALA A 91 1.92 0.52 -9.26
C ALA A 91 1.45 -0.74 -8.53
N TRP A 92 2.37 -1.47 -7.88
CA TRP A 92 2.05 -2.62 -7.07
C TRP A 92 1.14 -2.26 -5.90
N HIS A 93 1.44 -1.19 -5.17
CA HIS A 93 0.62 -0.72 -4.05
C HIS A 93 -0.75 -0.14 -4.48
N SER A 94 -0.91 0.19 -5.75
CA SER A 94 -2.23 0.47 -6.31
C SER A 94 -3.00 -0.82 -6.62
N ALA A 95 -2.34 -1.83 -7.19
CA ALA A 95 -2.96 -3.09 -7.61
C ALA A 95 -3.23 -4.05 -6.44
N GLY A 96 -2.33 -4.11 -5.46
CA GLY A 96 -2.33 -5.09 -4.38
C GLY A 96 -3.45 -4.92 -3.34
N THR A 97 -4.34 -3.95 -3.50
CA THR A 97 -5.56 -3.82 -2.72
C THR A 97 -6.70 -4.70 -3.23
N TYR A 98 -6.51 -5.38 -4.36
CA TYR A 98 -7.52 -6.24 -4.97
C TYR A 98 -7.87 -7.43 -4.08
N ARG A 99 -9.17 -7.74 -4.02
CA ARG A 99 -9.72 -8.86 -3.27
C ARG A 99 -10.58 -9.74 -4.17
N THR A 100 -10.19 -11.00 -4.31
CA THR A 100 -10.96 -11.95 -5.15
C THR A 100 -12.31 -12.30 -4.54
N GLY A 101 -12.45 -12.20 -3.22
CA GLY A 101 -13.69 -12.57 -2.51
C GLY A 101 -14.89 -11.71 -2.87
N ASP A 102 -14.69 -10.43 -3.19
CA ASP A 102 -15.76 -9.49 -3.60
C ASP A 102 -15.44 -8.74 -4.90
N GLY A 103 -14.26 -8.94 -5.48
CA GLY A 103 -13.82 -8.27 -6.69
C GLY A 103 -13.48 -6.79 -6.55
N ARG A 104 -13.33 -6.29 -5.31
CA ARG A 104 -13.08 -4.89 -5.01
C ARG A 104 -11.59 -4.58 -4.83
N GLY A 105 -11.26 -3.29 -4.74
CA GLY A 105 -9.90 -2.83 -4.67
C GLY A 105 -9.19 -2.84 -6.02
N GLY A 106 -7.86 -2.87 -5.99
CA GLY A 106 -7.01 -2.86 -7.17
C GLY A 106 -6.74 -1.48 -7.77
N GLY A 107 -5.96 -1.47 -8.83
CA GLY A 107 -5.48 -0.23 -9.47
C GLY A 107 -6.50 0.46 -10.39
N GLY A 108 -7.76 0.03 -10.38
CA GLY A 108 -8.74 0.41 -11.42
C GLY A 108 -9.31 1.82 -11.30
N ARG A 109 -9.15 2.50 -10.17
CA ARG A 109 -9.85 3.77 -9.87
C ARG A 109 -8.95 4.90 -9.37
N GLY A 110 -7.64 4.68 -9.28
CA GLY A 110 -6.69 5.68 -8.81
C GLY A 110 -6.81 6.02 -7.32
N GLN A 111 -7.28 5.11 -6.50
CA GLN A 111 -7.61 5.30 -5.09
C GLN A 111 -6.39 5.61 -4.19
N GLN A 112 -5.18 5.30 -4.64
CA GLN A 112 -3.95 5.66 -3.90
C GLN A 112 -3.79 7.18 -3.68
N ARG A 113 -4.57 8.01 -4.35
CA ARG A 113 -4.59 9.47 -4.14
C ARG A 113 -5.31 9.89 -2.86
N PHE A 114 -6.14 9.03 -2.29
CA PHE A 114 -7.07 9.34 -1.20
C PHE A 114 -6.79 8.49 0.04
N ALA A 115 -7.27 8.99 1.18
CA ALA A 115 -7.35 8.19 2.39
C ALA A 115 -8.25 6.94 2.15
N PRO A 116 -7.99 5.81 2.82
CA PRO A 116 -6.86 5.59 3.74
C PRO A 116 -5.55 5.22 3.01
N LEU A 117 -5.59 4.90 1.71
CA LEU A 117 -4.46 4.33 0.99
C LEU A 117 -3.24 5.25 0.94
N ASN A 118 -3.43 6.56 0.75
CA ASN A 118 -2.32 7.52 0.71
C ASN A 118 -1.59 7.64 2.06
N SER A 119 -2.22 7.19 3.13
CA SER A 119 -1.77 7.36 4.51
C SER A 119 -1.39 6.05 5.22
N TRP A 120 -1.48 4.92 4.53
CA TRP A 120 -0.96 3.68 5.07
C TRP A 120 0.57 3.73 5.23
N PRO A 121 1.13 3.18 6.34
CA PRO A 121 2.58 3.09 6.52
C PRO A 121 3.30 2.41 5.35
N ASP A 122 2.68 1.41 4.72
CA ASP A 122 3.22 0.75 3.53
C ASP A 122 3.34 1.68 2.32
N ASN A 123 2.57 2.75 2.30
CA ASN A 123 2.57 3.75 1.23
C ASN A 123 3.45 4.96 1.54
N VAL A 124 4.30 4.85 2.56
CA VAL A 124 5.24 5.92 2.91
C VAL A 124 6.05 6.37 1.69
N SER A 125 6.12 7.67 1.50
CA SER A 125 6.82 8.34 0.37
C SER A 125 6.23 8.11 -1.04
N LEU A 126 5.10 7.43 -1.21
CA LEU A 126 4.43 7.30 -2.53
C LEU A 126 3.72 8.58 -2.97
N ASP A 127 3.45 9.51 -2.07
CA ASP A 127 3.06 10.88 -2.40
C ASP A 127 4.11 11.57 -3.29
N LYS A 128 5.41 11.32 -3.06
CA LYS A 128 6.51 11.80 -3.91
C LYS A 128 6.50 11.15 -5.29
N ALA A 129 6.20 9.86 -5.37
CA ALA A 129 6.04 9.17 -6.66
C ALA A 129 4.94 9.83 -7.51
N ARG A 130 3.77 10.09 -6.92
CA ARG A 130 2.69 10.82 -7.62
C ARG A 130 3.09 12.24 -8.00
N ARG A 131 3.87 12.92 -7.15
CA ARG A 131 4.38 14.26 -7.47
C ARG A 131 5.35 14.26 -8.65
N LEU A 132 6.21 13.26 -8.76
CA LEU A 132 7.11 13.10 -9.91
C LEU A 132 6.33 12.91 -11.22
N LEU A 133 5.16 12.28 -11.18
CA LEU A 133 4.28 12.09 -12.34
C LEU A 133 3.46 13.33 -12.70
N TRP A 134 3.37 14.32 -11.83
CA TRP A 134 2.50 15.47 -12.04
C TRP A 134 2.74 16.22 -13.34
N PRO A 135 3.99 16.51 -13.78
CA PRO A 135 4.23 17.16 -15.07
C PRO A 135 3.67 16.39 -16.27
N ILE A 136 3.75 15.06 -16.22
CA ILE A 136 3.20 14.19 -17.27
C ILE A 136 1.66 14.23 -17.21
N LYS A 137 1.08 14.11 -16.02
CA LYS A 137 -0.37 14.25 -15.83
C LYS A 137 -0.89 15.59 -16.35
N GLN A 138 -0.19 16.69 -16.07
CA GLN A 138 -0.55 18.01 -16.60
C GLN A 138 -0.47 18.09 -18.12
N LYS A 139 0.58 17.51 -18.72
CA LYS A 139 0.78 17.52 -20.18
C LYS A 139 -0.34 16.81 -20.93
N TYR A 140 -0.76 15.65 -20.44
CA TYR A 140 -1.79 14.84 -21.11
C TYR A 140 -3.21 15.09 -20.59
N GLY A 141 -3.34 15.76 -19.45
CA GLY A 141 -4.60 16.22 -18.88
C GLY A 141 -5.61 15.08 -18.66
N ARG A 142 -6.81 15.27 -19.16
CA ARG A 142 -7.91 14.30 -18.99
C ARG A 142 -7.81 13.07 -19.90
N LYS A 143 -6.92 13.07 -20.90
CA LYS A 143 -6.71 11.93 -21.81
C LYS A 143 -6.11 10.71 -21.12
N ILE A 144 -5.50 10.88 -19.97
CA ILE A 144 -5.02 9.77 -19.12
C ILE A 144 -5.47 9.98 -17.68
N SER A 145 -6.15 9.00 -17.12
CA SER A 145 -6.53 8.98 -15.71
C SER A 145 -5.29 8.78 -14.82
N TRP A 146 -5.41 9.07 -13.53
CA TRP A 146 -4.38 8.68 -12.56
C TRP A 146 -4.28 7.17 -12.43
N ALA A 147 -5.42 6.46 -12.50
CA ALA A 147 -5.45 5.01 -12.49
C ALA A 147 -4.57 4.42 -13.59
N ASP A 148 -4.81 4.85 -14.84
CA ASP A 148 -4.02 4.38 -15.99
C ASP A 148 -2.57 4.86 -15.94
N LEU A 149 -2.33 6.11 -15.52
CA LEU A 149 -0.98 6.67 -15.46
C LEU A 149 -0.11 5.91 -14.45
N MET A 150 -0.61 5.61 -13.26
CA MET A 150 0.17 4.89 -12.24
C MET A 150 0.53 3.47 -12.69
N ILE A 151 -0.41 2.75 -13.30
CA ILE A 151 -0.17 1.40 -13.80
C ILE A 151 0.76 1.40 -15.02
N LEU A 152 0.52 2.30 -15.98
CA LEU A 152 1.41 2.44 -17.15
C LEU A 152 2.85 2.79 -16.74
N THR A 153 2.99 3.63 -15.73
CA THR A 153 4.30 4.00 -15.19
C THR A 153 5.06 2.78 -14.66
N GLY A 154 4.38 1.88 -13.93
CA GLY A 154 4.96 0.61 -13.49
C GLY A 154 5.43 -0.26 -14.66
N ASN A 155 4.62 -0.36 -15.72
CA ASN A 155 5.02 -1.10 -16.93
C ASN A 155 6.25 -0.49 -17.59
N VAL A 156 6.26 0.83 -17.80
CA VAL A 156 7.41 1.51 -18.42
C VAL A 156 8.66 1.40 -17.55
N ALA A 157 8.51 1.45 -16.22
CA ALA A 157 9.61 1.23 -15.29
C ALA A 157 10.24 -0.16 -15.49
N LEU A 158 9.42 -1.20 -15.53
CA LEU A 158 9.86 -2.58 -15.80
C LEU A 158 10.56 -2.68 -17.16
N GLU A 159 9.95 -2.12 -18.21
CA GLU A 159 10.48 -2.18 -19.58
C GLU A 159 11.84 -1.47 -19.70
N THR A 160 12.01 -0.31 -19.04
CA THR A 160 13.28 0.44 -19.07
C THR A 160 14.41 -0.26 -18.33
N MET A 161 14.08 -1.16 -17.40
CA MET A 161 15.06 -1.98 -16.68
C MET A 161 15.25 -3.38 -17.29
N GLY A 162 14.66 -3.64 -18.47
CA GLY A 162 14.90 -4.83 -19.25
C GLY A 162 13.90 -5.97 -19.06
N PHE A 163 12.85 -5.77 -18.25
CA PHE A 163 11.76 -6.74 -18.15
C PHE A 163 10.79 -6.57 -19.33
N LYS A 164 10.37 -7.67 -19.92
CA LYS A 164 9.37 -7.66 -20.99
C LYS A 164 7.99 -7.81 -20.39
N THR A 165 7.24 -6.71 -20.29
CA THR A 165 5.87 -6.73 -19.78
C THR A 165 4.93 -7.49 -20.73
N PHE A 166 3.85 -8.04 -20.16
CA PHE A 166 2.81 -8.70 -20.96
C PHE A 166 2.06 -7.72 -21.86
N GLY A 167 1.86 -6.49 -21.38
CA GLY A 167 1.19 -5.43 -22.12
C GLY A 167 0.51 -4.42 -21.18
N PHE A 168 -0.22 -3.50 -21.80
CA PHE A 168 -1.01 -2.49 -21.10
C PHE A 168 -2.32 -2.26 -21.85
N ALA A 169 -3.43 -2.28 -21.11
CA ALA A 169 -4.72 -1.81 -21.58
C ALA A 169 -5.17 -0.64 -20.70
N GLY A 170 -5.54 0.48 -21.33
CA GLY A 170 -6.10 1.64 -20.65
C GLY A 170 -7.63 1.58 -20.58
N GLY A 171 -8.24 2.62 -19.99
CA GLY A 171 -9.68 2.73 -19.82
C GLY A 171 -10.13 2.67 -18.35
N ARG A 172 -9.20 2.74 -17.40
CA ARG A 172 -9.50 2.83 -15.96
C ARG A 172 -9.88 4.26 -15.62
N GLU A 173 -11.15 4.49 -15.39
CA GLU A 173 -11.65 5.81 -15.02
C GLU A 173 -11.29 6.15 -13.56
N ASP A 174 -10.89 7.39 -13.33
CA ASP A 174 -10.65 7.89 -11.98
C ASP A 174 -11.95 8.06 -11.20
N THR A 175 -11.91 7.73 -9.92
CA THR A 175 -12.88 8.23 -8.93
C THR A 175 -12.37 9.51 -8.28
N TRP A 176 -13.27 10.31 -7.72
CA TRP A 176 -12.97 11.64 -7.21
C TRP A 176 -13.25 11.81 -5.71
N GLU A 177 -13.49 10.71 -5.06
CA GLU A 177 -13.67 10.61 -3.61
C GLU A 177 -13.07 9.31 -3.08
N PRO A 178 -12.73 9.24 -1.79
CA PRO A 178 -12.29 8.00 -1.15
C PRO A 178 -13.27 6.86 -1.38
N ASP A 179 -12.75 5.68 -1.64
CA ASP A 179 -13.55 4.47 -1.80
C ASP A 179 -13.63 3.71 -0.48
N HIS A 180 -14.83 3.58 0.07
CA HIS A 180 -15.04 2.82 1.31
C HIS A 180 -14.73 1.33 1.15
N ASP A 181 -14.67 0.84 -0.08
CA ASP A 181 -14.32 -0.56 -0.36
C ASP A 181 -12.88 -0.91 0.04
N VAL A 182 -11.99 0.08 0.13
CA VAL A 182 -10.61 -0.11 0.55
C VAL A 182 -10.40 0.22 2.04
N TYR A 183 -11.46 0.59 2.75
CA TYR A 183 -11.43 0.76 4.19
C TYR A 183 -11.62 -0.59 4.86
N TRP A 184 -10.63 -1.02 5.64
CA TRP A 184 -10.58 -2.33 6.29
C TRP A 184 -10.71 -2.25 7.81
N GLY A 185 -11.36 -1.24 8.32
CA GLY A 185 -11.48 -0.93 9.73
C GLY A 185 -10.60 0.24 10.14
N ARG A 186 -10.56 0.54 11.42
CA ARG A 186 -9.71 1.61 11.95
C ARG A 186 -8.26 1.19 11.89
N GLU A 187 -7.34 2.12 11.64
CA GLU A 187 -5.90 1.83 11.63
C GLU A 187 -5.44 1.13 12.91
N THR A 188 -5.94 1.58 14.06
CA THR A 188 -5.67 0.94 15.35
C THR A 188 -6.20 -0.50 15.42
N THR A 189 -7.28 -0.83 14.72
CA THR A 189 -7.86 -2.17 14.71
C THR A 189 -7.03 -3.11 13.86
N TRP A 190 -6.67 -2.72 12.65
CA TRP A 190 -5.88 -3.60 11.78
C TRP A 190 -4.39 -3.62 12.14
N LEU A 191 -3.82 -2.55 12.69
CA LEU A 191 -2.50 -2.58 13.34
C LEU A 191 -2.50 -3.44 14.59
N GLY A 192 -3.50 -3.27 15.44
CA GLY A 192 -3.66 -4.03 16.68
C GLY A 192 -4.08 -5.48 16.44
N GLY A 193 -4.71 -5.78 15.30
CA GLY A 193 -5.05 -7.15 14.90
C GLY A 193 -3.84 -7.99 14.51
N ASP A 194 -2.70 -7.38 14.25
CA ASP A 194 -1.44 -8.10 14.10
C ASP A 194 -0.79 -8.31 15.47
N VAL A 195 -0.92 -9.52 16.01
CA VAL A 195 -0.32 -9.91 17.29
C VAL A 195 1.20 -9.67 17.29
N ARG A 196 1.84 -9.71 16.14
CA ARG A 196 3.27 -9.44 15.98
C ARG A 196 3.65 -8.03 16.38
N TYR A 197 2.76 -7.07 16.20
CA TYR A 197 2.98 -5.70 16.67
C TYR A 197 2.53 -5.51 18.12
N ALA A 198 1.59 -6.34 18.63
CA ALA A 198 1.07 -6.22 19.98
C ALA A 198 2.01 -6.79 21.06
N HIS A 199 2.84 -7.77 20.71
CA HIS A 199 3.61 -8.56 21.68
C HIS A 199 5.08 -8.18 21.84
N GLY A 200 5.58 -7.12 21.32
CA GLY A 200 6.98 -6.82 21.58
C GLY A 200 7.62 -5.67 20.85
N SER A 201 6.93 -4.95 20.03
CA SER A 201 7.51 -3.76 19.41
C SER A 201 7.58 -2.62 20.43
N PRO A 202 8.79 -2.03 20.65
CA PRO A 202 8.90 -0.85 21.48
C PRO A 202 8.03 0.28 20.92
N GLY A 203 7.06 0.74 21.71
CA GLY A 203 6.19 1.85 21.33
C GLY A 203 4.77 1.48 20.94
N VAL A 204 4.43 0.23 20.81
CA VAL A 204 3.04 -0.23 20.72
C VAL A 204 2.54 -0.41 22.14
N GLU A 205 1.80 0.56 22.66
CA GLU A 205 1.04 0.36 23.89
C GLU A 205 0.08 -0.82 23.65
N LYS A 206 0.05 -1.73 24.61
CA LYS A 206 -0.89 -2.85 24.63
C LYS A 206 -2.31 -2.30 24.70
N ASP A 207 -2.90 -2.01 23.58
CA ASP A 207 -4.35 -1.84 23.52
C ASP A 207 -4.98 -3.24 23.52
N THR A 208 -5.04 -3.80 24.72
CA THR A 208 -5.62 -5.12 24.97
C THR A 208 -7.12 -5.18 24.70
N ALA A 209 -7.73 -4.05 24.36
CA ALA A 209 -9.14 -3.98 23.99
C ALA A 209 -9.42 -4.43 22.55
N VAL A 210 -8.40 -4.56 21.73
CA VAL A 210 -8.52 -4.99 20.32
C VAL A 210 -8.37 -6.51 20.16
N LEU A 211 -7.77 -7.17 21.12
CA LEU A 211 -7.79 -8.63 21.20
C LEU A 211 -9.21 -9.03 21.63
N SER A 212 -10.06 -9.35 20.66
CA SER A 212 -11.43 -9.77 20.93
C SER A 212 -11.43 -11.01 21.83
N ALA A 213 -12.48 -11.12 22.64
CA ALA A 213 -12.69 -12.25 23.56
C ALA A 213 -12.82 -13.63 22.85
N ASP A 214 -12.65 -13.65 21.54
CA ASP A 214 -12.78 -14.81 20.65
C ASP A 214 -11.42 -15.30 20.14
N GLU A 215 -10.31 -15.01 20.80
CA GLU A 215 -9.06 -15.70 20.50
C GLU A 215 -9.24 -17.20 20.74
N PRO A 216 -8.89 -18.04 19.74
CA PRO A 216 -8.94 -19.48 19.93
C PRO A 216 -8.04 -19.87 21.12
N ALA A 217 -8.59 -20.63 22.04
CA ALA A 217 -7.95 -21.04 23.28
C ALA A 217 -6.71 -21.94 23.09
N ASP A 218 -6.39 -22.29 21.85
CA ASP A 218 -5.25 -23.13 21.46
C ASP A 218 -3.96 -22.34 21.14
N GLY A 219 -4.01 -21.02 21.23
CA GLY A 219 -2.85 -20.19 20.95
C GLY A 219 -2.45 -20.14 19.46
N ASP A 220 -3.34 -20.54 18.54
CA ASP A 220 -3.12 -20.37 17.11
C ASP A 220 -3.22 -18.88 16.74
N ILE A 221 -2.08 -18.21 16.82
CA ILE A 221 -1.92 -16.80 16.47
C ILE A 221 -2.26 -16.50 14.99
N HIS A 222 -2.49 -17.54 14.19
CA HIS A 222 -2.81 -17.42 12.77
C HIS A 222 -4.30 -17.43 12.45
N SER A 223 -5.17 -17.73 13.43
CA SER A 223 -6.61 -17.63 13.25
C SER A 223 -7.12 -16.33 13.87
N ARG A 224 -7.13 -15.25 13.12
CA ARG A 224 -7.59 -13.95 13.58
C ARG A 224 -8.94 -13.61 12.98
N ASN A 225 -9.86 -13.16 13.83
CA ASN A 225 -11.07 -12.50 13.38
C ASN A 225 -10.72 -11.06 13.01
N LEU A 226 -10.51 -10.82 11.71
CA LEU A 226 -10.39 -9.46 11.20
C LEU A 226 -11.76 -8.78 11.26
N GLU A 227 -11.80 -7.49 11.59
CA GLU A 227 -13.03 -6.69 11.54
C GLU A 227 -13.69 -6.79 10.15
N ASN A 228 -12.88 -6.82 9.12
CA ASN A 228 -13.30 -7.15 7.78
C ASN A 228 -12.60 -8.45 7.34
N PRO A 229 -13.35 -9.57 7.17
CA PRO A 229 -12.75 -10.85 6.79
C PRO A 229 -12.07 -10.85 5.42
N LEU A 230 -12.30 -9.82 4.60
CA LEU A 230 -11.63 -9.63 3.32
C LEU A 230 -10.31 -8.84 3.45
N ALA A 231 -10.02 -8.29 4.60
CA ALA A 231 -8.77 -7.59 4.86
C ALA A 231 -7.57 -8.54 4.85
N ALA A 232 -6.39 -8.01 4.65
CA ALA A 232 -5.16 -8.78 4.78
C ALA A 232 -4.87 -9.07 6.26
N VAL A 233 -4.08 -10.10 6.50
CA VAL A 233 -3.61 -10.48 7.84
C VAL A 233 -2.83 -9.35 8.51
N GLN A 234 -2.17 -8.51 7.74
CA GLN A 234 -1.49 -7.30 8.20
C GLN A 234 -2.05 -6.08 7.51
N MET A 235 -2.70 -5.20 8.27
CA MET A 235 -2.99 -3.82 7.90
C MET A 235 -3.46 -3.58 6.47
N GLY A 236 -4.16 -4.52 5.89
CA GLY A 236 -4.35 -4.41 4.47
C GLY A 236 -3.04 -4.43 3.70
N LEU A 237 -2.01 -5.00 4.31
CA LEU A 237 -0.69 -5.02 3.70
C LEU A 237 -0.71 -5.76 2.40
N ILE A 238 -0.06 -5.16 1.49
CA ILE A 238 0.34 -5.69 0.21
C ILE A 238 1.52 -6.66 0.42
N TYR A 239 2.08 -6.64 1.62
CA TYR A 239 3.19 -7.46 2.09
C TYR A 239 2.87 -8.16 3.40
N VAL A 240 3.79 -9.02 3.81
CA VAL A 240 3.87 -9.56 5.16
C VAL A 240 5.00 -8.87 5.93
N ASN A 241 5.04 -9.05 7.25
CA ASN A 241 6.09 -8.46 8.07
C ASN A 241 7.48 -8.95 7.63
N PRO A 242 8.38 -8.08 7.19
CA PRO A 242 9.72 -8.45 6.75
C PRO A 242 10.59 -9.01 7.88
N GLU A 243 10.25 -8.74 9.13
CA GLU A 243 10.92 -9.28 10.30
C GLU A 243 10.41 -10.69 10.69
N GLY A 244 9.46 -11.22 9.93
CA GLY A 244 8.79 -12.49 10.20
C GLY A 244 7.60 -12.36 11.14
N PRO A 245 6.81 -13.42 11.30
CA PRO A 245 5.65 -13.46 12.18
C PRO A 245 6.04 -13.10 13.63
N ASP A 246 5.36 -12.12 14.22
CA ASP A 246 5.62 -11.60 15.56
C ASP A 246 7.07 -11.08 15.76
N GLY A 247 7.72 -10.62 14.68
CA GLY A 247 9.12 -10.22 14.70
C GLY A 247 10.10 -11.39 14.82
N ASN A 248 9.63 -12.62 14.65
CA ASN A 248 10.45 -13.82 14.68
C ASN A 248 10.65 -14.33 13.24
N PRO A 249 11.89 -14.39 12.74
CA PRO A 249 12.19 -14.78 11.37
C PRO A 249 12.04 -16.29 11.15
N ASP A 250 10.84 -16.81 11.30
CA ASP A 250 10.48 -18.20 11.02
C ASP A 250 9.88 -18.32 9.62
N PRO A 251 10.60 -18.87 8.63
CA PRO A 251 10.11 -18.93 7.25
C PRO A 251 8.90 -19.85 7.07
N ILE A 252 8.70 -20.84 7.92
CA ILE A 252 7.55 -21.76 7.85
C ILE A 252 6.28 -21.01 8.29
N LYS A 253 6.35 -20.26 9.37
CA LYS A 253 5.25 -19.44 9.83
C LYS A 253 4.95 -18.30 8.85
N ALA A 254 6.00 -17.66 8.33
CA ALA A 254 5.84 -16.64 7.31
C ALA A 254 5.15 -17.14 6.05
N ALA A 255 5.37 -18.39 5.66
CA ALA A 255 4.72 -18.98 4.48
C ALA A 255 3.20 -19.00 4.59
N LYS A 256 2.64 -19.19 5.80
CA LYS A 256 1.19 -19.11 6.01
C LYS A 256 0.67 -17.69 5.77
N ASP A 257 1.28 -16.69 6.40
CA ASP A 257 0.91 -15.28 6.23
C ASP A 257 1.02 -14.82 4.77
N ILE A 258 2.06 -15.27 4.08
CA ILE A 258 2.26 -15.01 2.65
C ILE A 258 1.10 -15.57 1.85
N ARG A 259 0.73 -16.84 2.06
CA ARG A 259 -0.37 -17.49 1.35
C ARG A 259 -1.71 -16.81 1.63
N ASP A 260 -1.99 -16.46 2.86
CA ASP A 260 -3.21 -15.77 3.25
C ASP A 260 -3.30 -14.40 2.56
N THR A 261 -2.20 -13.64 2.56
CA THR A 261 -2.16 -12.31 1.95
C THR A 261 -2.30 -12.36 0.42
N PHE A 262 -1.51 -13.18 -0.26
CA PHE A 262 -1.52 -13.24 -1.72
C PHE A 262 -2.65 -14.09 -2.28
N GLY A 263 -3.11 -15.11 -1.54
CA GLY A 263 -4.31 -15.89 -1.88
C GLY A 263 -5.58 -15.03 -1.93
N ARG A 264 -5.66 -13.96 -1.12
CA ARG A 264 -6.72 -12.96 -1.20
C ARG A 264 -6.80 -12.30 -2.57
N MET A 265 -5.67 -12.16 -3.26
CA MET A 265 -5.58 -11.63 -4.63
C MET A 265 -5.69 -12.74 -5.70
N ALA A 266 -6.08 -13.94 -5.30
CA ALA A 266 -6.17 -15.14 -6.15
C ALA A 266 -4.82 -15.65 -6.70
N MET A 267 -3.71 -15.34 -6.03
CA MET A 267 -2.38 -15.82 -6.42
C MET A 267 -2.10 -17.19 -5.79
N ASN A 268 -1.60 -18.11 -6.58
CA ASN A 268 -1.05 -19.38 -6.11
C ASN A 268 0.42 -19.21 -5.67
N ASP A 269 1.04 -20.29 -5.17
CA ASP A 269 2.42 -20.23 -4.65
C ASP A 269 3.44 -19.84 -5.72
N GLU A 270 3.29 -20.34 -6.95
CA GLU A 270 4.20 -20.03 -8.06
C GLU A 270 4.12 -18.56 -8.47
N GLU A 271 2.90 -18.04 -8.61
CA GLU A 271 2.65 -16.63 -8.91
C GLU A 271 3.15 -15.70 -7.79
N THR A 272 2.93 -16.11 -6.54
CA THR A 272 3.41 -15.38 -5.36
C THR A 272 4.94 -15.30 -5.32
N VAL A 273 5.62 -16.42 -5.54
CA VAL A 273 7.09 -16.45 -5.61
C VAL A 273 7.60 -15.62 -6.79
N ALA A 274 6.98 -15.71 -7.96
CA ALA A 274 7.36 -14.92 -9.14
C ALA A 274 7.22 -13.41 -8.88
N LEU A 275 6.13 -13.01 -8.20
CA LEU A 275 5.91 -11.61 -7.81
C LEU A 275 6.97 -11.12 -6.81
N ILE A 276 7.19 -11.88 -5.73
CA ILE A 276 8.12 -11.51 -4.67
C ILE A 276 9.55 -11.44 -5.20
N ALA A 277 10.02 -12.50 -5.86
CA ALA A 277 11.36 -12.55 -6.44
C ALA A 277 11.55 -11.51 -7.54
N GLY A 278 10.54 -11.31 -8.37
CA GLY A 278 10.54 -10.28 -9.40
C GLY A 278 10.64 -8.87 -8.82
N GLY A 279 9.86 -8.60 -7.78
CA GLY A 279 9.91 -7.31 -7.08
C GLY A 279 11.24 -7.05 -6.38
N HIS A 280 11.79 -8.05 -5.71
CA HIS A 280 13.08 -7.95 -5.01
C HIS A 280 14.28 -7.81 -5.97
N THR A 281 14.07 -8.05 -7.25
CA THR A 281 15.09 -7.76 -8.28
C THR A 281 15.42 -6.28 -8.34
N PHE A 282 14.47 -5.40 -8.00
CA PHE A 282 14.58 -3.97 -8.22
C PHE A 282 14.68 -3.17 -6.94
N GLY A 283 15.57 -2.18 -6.95
CA GLY A 283 15.63 -1.13 -5.97
C GLY A 283 16.23 -1.50 -4.63
N LYS A 284 15.83 -0.72 -3.65
CA LYS A 284 16.33 -0.77 -2.28
C LYS A 284 15.17 -0.50 -1.31
N THR A 285 15.14 -1.23 -0.22
CA THR A 285 14.36 -0.85 0.95
C THR A 285 15.13 0.17 1.78
N HIS A 286 14.42 1.17 2.31
CA HIS A 286 14.98 2.24 3.12
C HIS A 286 14.53 2.10 4.56
N GLY A 287 15.43 1.64 5.41
CA GLY A 287 15.26 1.60 6.85
C GLY A 287 16.37 2.37 7.56
N ALA A 288 16.78 3.51 6.99
CA ALA A 288 18.00 4.20 7.35
C ALA A 288 18.02 4.78 8.78
N GLY A 289 16.89 4.89 9.45
CA GLY A 289 16.82 5.39 10.81
C GLY A 289 15.53 4.96 11.53
N PRO A 290 15.33 5.37 12.79
CA PRO A 290 14.13 5.09 13.54
C PRO A 290 12.88 5.67 12.88
N ALA A 291 11.77 4.92 12.87
CA ALA A 291 10.49 5.37 12.33
C ALA A 291 9.97 6.65 13.01
N SER A 292 10.37 6.91 14.26
CA SER A 292 10.04 8.16 14.97
C SER A 292 10.57 9.44 14.31
N ASN A 293 11.51 9.31 13.37
CA ASN A 293 11.97 10.45 12.56
C ASN A 293 11.03 10.79 11.39
N VAL A 294 10.04 9.93 11.11
CA VAL A 294 9.06 10.15 10.06
C VAL A 294 7.88 10.92 10.63
N ALA A 295 7.57 12.07 10.03
CA ALA A 295 6.43 12.88 10.39
C ALA A 295 5.11 12.29 9.87
N HIS A 296 4.02 12.98 10.15
CA HIS A 296 2.67 12.54 9.83
C HIS A 296 2.50 12.12 8.35
N GLU A 297 1.61 11.18 8.16
CA GLU A 297 1.08 10.79 6.87
C GLU A 297 0.35 11.95 6.17
N PRO A 298 0.06 11.85 4.86
CA PRO A 298 -0.55 12.94 4.10
C PRO A 298 -1.87 13.48 4.67
N GLU A 299 -2.72 12.60 5.24
CA GLU A 299 -4.02 13.01 5.80
C GLU A 299 -3.88 13.79 7.12
N ALA A 300 -2.90 13.46 7.95
CA ALA A 300 -2.65 14.14 9.20
C ALA A 300 -1.63 15.28 9.10
N ALA A 301 -0.99 15.43 7.95
CA ALA A 301 -0.06 16.52 7.70
C ALA A 301 -0.78 17.87 7.61
N GLY A 302 -0.11 18.95 8.02
CA GLY A 302 -0.66 20.30 7.95
C GLY A 302 -0.96 20.74 6.51
N VAL A 303 -1.90 21.67 6.36
CA VAL A 303 -2.28 22.22 5.04
C VAL A 303 -1.13 22.87 4.30
N GLU A 304 -0.13 23.39 5.00
CA GLU A 304 1.10 23.95 4.45
C GLU A 304 1.94 22.92 3.69
N GLU A 305 1.74 21.62 3.96
CA GLU A 305 2.41 20.53 3.26
C GLU A 305 1.79 20.21 1.90
N GLN A 306 0.65 20.81 1.57
CA GLN A 306 -0.01 20.73 0.25
C GLN A 306 -0.30 19.29 -0.22
N GLY A 307 -0.74 18.41 0.69
CA GLY A 307 -1.04 17.01 0.42
C GLY A 307 0.17 16.08 0.43
N PHE A 308 1.34 16.59 0.84
CA PHE A 308 2.49 15.75 1.17
C PHE A 308 2.48 15.36 2.64
N GLY A 309 2.99 14.19 2.90
CA GLY A 309 3.29 13.73 4.25
C GLY A 309 4.68 13.11 4.30
N TRP A 310 4.90 12.31 5.33
CA TRP A 310 6.08 11.48 5.43
C TRP A 310 7.40 12.27 5.38
N LYS A 311 7.40 13.50 5.91
CA LYS A 311 8.66 14.23 6.12
C LYS A 311 9.56 13.42 7.04
N ASN A 312 10.84 13.44 6.73
CA ASN A 312 11.84 12.71 7.48
C ASN A 312 12.90 13.69 8.02
N SER A 313 13.12 13.63 9.32
CA SER A 313 14.13 14.46 10.00
C SER A 313 15.51 13.81 10.09
N PHE A 314 15.67 12.57 9.63
CA PHE A 314 16.95 11.88 9.60
C PHE A 314 17.81 12.40 8.44
N GLY A 315 19.02 12.84 8.73
CA GLY A 315 19.97 13.31 7.73
C GLY A 315 19.38 14.38 6.81
N THR A 316 19.37 14.10 5.51
CA THR A 316 18.77 15.00 4.49
C THR A 316 17.28 14.76 4.29
N GLY A 317 16.73 13.71 4.90
CA GLY A 317 15.34 13.29 4.77
C GLY A 317 14.97 12.71 3.40
N LYS A 318 15.94 12.49 2.52
CA LYS A 318 15.73 12.01 1.14
C LYS A 318 16.92 11.18 0.66
N GLY A 319 16.77 10.53 -0.48
CA GLY A 319 17.80 9.64 -1.02
C GLY A 319 18.12 8.52 -0.03
N GLY A 320 19.39 8.30 0.26
CA GLY A 320 19.85 7.28 1.20
C GLY A 320 19.39 7.48 2.65
N ASP A 321 18.95 8.69 3.01
CA ASP A 321 18.43 9.01 4.36
C ASP A 321 16.91 8.80 4.48
N THR A 322 16.25 8.31 3.43
CA THR A 322 14.82 8.03 3.45
C THR A 322 14.50 6.87 4.39
N ILE A 323 13.41 6.98 5.14
CA ILE A 323 12.90 5.92 6.00
C ILE A 323 11.58 5.43 5.43
N THR A 324 11.48 4.14 5.08
CA THR A 324 10.27 3.52 4.53
C THR A 324 9.94 2.17 5.14
N SER A 325 10.89 1.51 5.79
CA SER A 325 10.73 0.20 6.42
C SER A 325 11.70 0.02 7.58
N GLY A 326 11.55 -1.05 8.34
CA GLY A 326 12.51 -1.44 9.40
C GLY A 326 13.77 -2.09 8.85
N LEU A 327 13.82 -2.43 7.58
CA LEU A 327 14.92 -3.13 6.92
C LEU A 327 15.57 -2.24 5.85
N GLU A 328 16.90 -2.16 5.87
CA GLU A 328 17.67 -1.49 4.82
C GLU A 328 18.42 -2.54 4.00
N VAL A 329 17.99 -2.77 2.77
CA VAL A 329 18.58 -3.80 1.92
C VAL A 329 18.41 -3.53 0.43
N THR A 330 19.41 -3.96 -0.35
CA THR A 330 19.33 -4.17 -1.79
C THR A 330 19.52 -5.66 -2.03
N TRP A 331 18.50 -6.32 -2.58
CA TRP A 331 18.49 -7.79 -2.72
C TRP A 331 19.34 -8.31 -3.88
N THR A 332 19.80 -7.43 -4.76
CA THR A 332 20.64 -7.78 -5.91
C THR A 332 21.79 -6.80 -6.07
N THR A 333 22.81 -7.21 -6.81
CA THR A 333 23.94 -6.34 -7.18
C THR A 333 23.61 -5.41 -8.35
N THR A 334 22.46 -5.59 -9.00
CA THR A 334 22.01 -4.82 -10.17
C THR A 334 20.57 -4.31 -10.00
N PRO A 335 20.31 -3.42 -9.01
CA PRO A 335 18.96 -3.06 -8.58
C PRO A 335 18.14 -2.27 -9.63
N THR A 336 18.72 -1.91 -10.74
CA THR A 336 18.06 -1.22 -11.86
C THR A 336 18.04 -2.05 -13.15
N LYS A 337 18.26 -3.36 -13.03
CA LYS A 337 18.23 -4.29 -14.17
C LYS A 337 17.48 -5.56 -13.83
N TRP A 338 16.66 -6.01 -14.75
CA TRP A 338 16.00 -7.31 -14.66
C TRP A 338 17.02 -8.46 -14.71
N GLY A 339 16.83 -9.48 -13.89
CA GLY A 339 17.68 -10.68 -13.87
C GLY A 339 17.33 -11.60 -12.69
N ASN A 340 18.08 -12.67 -12.55
CA ASN A 340 17.91 -13.68 -11.49
C ASN A 340 18.75 -13.41 -10.23
N GLY A 341 19.35 -12.24 -10.12
CA GLY A 341 20.27 -11.90 -9.05
C GLY A 341 19.70 -12.04 -7.63
N PHE A 342 18.35 -11.93 -7.48
CA PHE A 342 17.72 -12.19 -6.19
C PHE A 342 17.92 -13.64 -5.74
N PHE A 343 17.64 -14.61 -6.60
CA PHE A 343 17.84 -16.03 -6.26
C PHE A 343 19.31 -16.39 -6.10
N GLU A 344 20.18 -15.83 -6.93
CA GLU A 344 21.63 -16.00 -6.82
C GLU A 344 22.13 -15.49 -5.46
N SER A 345 21.65 -14.34 -5.02
CA SER A 345 21.98 -13.79 -3.71
C SER A 345 21.36 -14.60 -2.57
N LEU A 346 20.08 -14.98 -2.68
CA LEU A 346 19.37 -15.71 -1.62
C LEU A 346 19.97 -17.09 -1.34
N PHE A 347 20.32 -17.83 -2.39
CA PHE A 347 20.79 -19.22 -2.25
C PHE A 347 22.32 -19.37 -2.35
N GLY A 348 23.03 -18.34 -2.79
CA GLY A 348 24.46 -18.37 -2.98
C GLY A 348 25.30 -18.01 -1.76
N TYR A 349 24.67 -17.47 -0.73
CA TYR A 349 25.35 -16.96 0.47
C TYR A 349 24.60 -17.35 1.74
N ASP A 350 25.36 -17.44 2.85
CA ASP A 350 24.80 -17.42 4.20
C ASP A 350 24.70 -15.95 4.66
N TRP A 351 23.53 -15.57 5.18
CA TRP A 351 23.23 -14.19 5.55
C TRP A 351 23.24 -14.01 7.06
N GLU A 352 23.81 -12.92 7.53
CA GLU A 352 23.80 -12.51 8.94
C GLU A 352 23.07 -11.18 9.09
N LEU A 353 22.22 -11.09 10.12
CA LEU A 353 21.56 -9.85 10.47
C LEU A 353 22.57 -8.90 11.13
N THR A 354 22.67 -7.70 10.59
CA THR A 354 23.48 -6.62 11.13
C THR A 354 22.67 -5.32 11.19
N LYS A 355 23.33 -4.22 11.54
CA LYS A 355 22.72 -2.89 11.48
C LYS A 355 23.49 -1.98 10.53
N SER A 356 22.75 -1.16 9.80
CA SER A 356 23.33 -0.07 9.03
C SER A 356 23.98 0.97 9.97
N PRO A 357 24.81 1.87 9.45
CA PRO A 357 25.36 2.97 10.25
C PRO A 357 24.29 3.86 10.91
N ALA A 358 23.10 3.89 10.35
CA ALA A 358 21.94 4.63 10.87
C ALA A 358 21.10 3.83 11.89
N GLY A 359 21.46 2.56 12.15
CA GLY A 359 20.82 1.72 13.15
C GLY A 359 19.65 0.88 12.63
N ALA A 360 19.33 0.92 11.32
CA ALA A 360 18.34 0.06 10.72
C ALA A 360 18.84 -1.38 10.58
N HIS A 361 17.95 -2.34 10.64
CA HIS A 361 18.28 -3.75 10.32
C HIS A 361 18.75 -3.87 8.87
N GLN A 362 19.80 -4.61 8.69
CA GLN A 362 20.44 -4.79 7.38
C GLN A 362 20.91 -6.23 7.20
#